data_09a4e2881a42994ad401d2b9c5749fd4
#
_entry.id   09a4e2881a42994ad401d2b9c5749fd4
#
_cell.length_a   1.000
_cell.length_b   1.000
_cell.length_c   1.000
_cell.angle_alpha   90.00
_cell.angle_beta   90.00
_cell.angle_gamma   90.00
#
_symmetry.space_group_name_H-M   'P 1'
#
loop_
_entity.id
_entity.type
_entity.pdbx_description
1 polymer ?
#
loop_
_entity_poly.entity_id
_entity_poly.type
_entity_poly.pdbx_seq_one_letter_code
_entity_poly.pdbx_strand_id
1 'polypeptide(L)'
;MSLREHFKRFSRRYVQLMAAVLYNCNVKGFASGRIWKGSSKGVCAPGLNCYSCPGAVVSCPLGSLQTALLSSKYKFPYYILGTLLLMGLFLGRFICGFLCPFGLIQELLHKLPTPKLKKNKATRVMTLLKYVILVLLVIVVPIFYSAPGFCKFICPAGTVEAGIPLTLLQEQLRSMLGFLFGWKVAVLLAILAFCIFAYRGFCRFICPLGAIYSFFQPISFLGIQVDEDKCIHCDACVRNCKMDVKKVCDRECIQCGDCIKHCPTDAIHMGVRKLNKKKRALQIALFVLTIALLIIGINNRGFMDIRNKAIKICYECMGIG
;
A
#
# COMPACT_ATOMS: atom_id res chain seq x y z
N MET A 1 -24.05 3.86 21.28
CA MET A 1 -23.31 4.69 20.30
C MET A 1 -22.85 3.78 19.16
N SER A 2 -23.40 3.94 17.95
CA SER A 2 -23.11 3.02 16.86
C SER A 2 -21.69 3.29 16.32
N LEU A 3 -21.01 2.26 15.78
CA LEU A 3 -19.75 2.37 15.03
C LEU A 3 -19.78 3.54 14.01
N ARG A 4 -20.98 3.91 13.55
CA ARG A 4 -21.30 4.99 12.63
C ARG A 4 -20.94 6.38 13.19
N GLU A 5 -21.20 6.65 14.47
CA GLU A 5 -20.90 7.95 15.12
C GLU A 5 -19.42 8.10 15.45
N HIS A 6 -18.75 6.99 15.79
CA HIS A 6 -17.30 7.00 16.03
C HIS A 6 -16.51 7.33 14.75
N PHE A 7 -16.88 6.76 13.59
CA PHE A 7 -16.23 7.07 12.32
C PHE A 7 -16.50 8.49 11.79
N LYS A 8 -17.63 9.12 12.13
CA LYS A 8 -17.86 10.54 11.84
C LYS A 8 -16.93 11.47 12.60
N ARG A 9 -16.51 11.09 13.81
CA ARG A 9 -15.71 11.91 14.74
C ARG A 9 -14.21 11.82 14.48
N PHE A 10 -13.69 10.67 14.06
CA PHE A 10 -12.28 10.49 13.73
C PHE A 10 -12.00 10.87 12.28
N SER A 11 -11.28 11.98 12.09
CA SER A 11 -10.79 12.32 10.75
C SER A 11 -9.84 11.22 10.27
N ARG A 12 -10.10 10.64 9.09
CA ARG A 12 -9.29 9.62 8.44
C ARG A 12 -7.78 9.97 8.43
N ARG A 13 -7.46 11.26 8.36
CA ARG A 13 -6.08 11.75 8.36
C ARG A 13 -5.35 11.49 9.67
N TYR A 14 -6.05 11.57 10.81
CA TYR A 14 -5.44 11.22 12.09
C TYR A 14 -5.09 9.73 12.14
N VAL A 15 -5.94 8.86 11.62
CA VAL A 15 -5.63 7.42 11.54
C VAL A 15 -4.41 7.16 10.67
N GLN A 16 -4.30 7.84 9.51
CA GLN A 16 -3.13 7.73 8.64
C GLN A 16 -1.85 8.27 9.30
N LEU A 17 -1.94 9.38 10.03
CA LEU A 17 -0.81 9.94 10.78
C LEU A 17 -0.37 9.01 11.90
N MET A 18 -1.32 8.49 12.69
CA MET A 18 -1.04 7.51 13.73
C MET A 18 -0.37 6.25 13.15
N ALA A 19 -0.86 5.74 12.03
CA ALA A 19 -0.25 4.61 11.34
C ALA A 19 1.20 4.93 10.91
N ALA A 20 1.44 6.12 10.34
CA ALA A 20 2.77 6.57 9.95
C ALA A 20 3.74 6.62 11.12
N VAL A 21 3.30 7.17 12.26
CA VAL A 21 4.09 7.23 13.50
C VAL A 21 4.36 5.83 14.05
N LEU A 22 3.35 4.97 14.13
CA LEU A 22 3.51 3.60 14.64
C LEU A 22 4.47 2.76 13.80
N TYR A 23 4.43 2.90 12.47
CA TYR A 23 5.34 2.16 11.59
C TYR A 23 6.78 2.66 11.67
N ASN A 24 6.99 3.94 12.02
CA ASN A 24 8.28 4.63 12.02
C ASN A 24 8.64 5.22 13.38
N CYS A 25 8.30 4.52 14.47
CA CYS A 25 8.50 5.04 15.84
C CYS A 25 9.96 4.96 16.35
N ASN A 26 10.91 4.43 15.57
CA ASN A 26 12.33 4.44 15.94
C ASN A 26 12.99 5.80 15.64
N VAL A 27 12.64 6.81 16.44
CA VAL A 27 13.17 8.18 16.29
C VAL A 27 14.70 8.22 16.45
N LYS A 28 15.27 7.38 17.32
CA LYS A 28 16.73 7.25 17.47
C LYS A 28 17.43 6.82 16.18
N GLY A 29 16.75 6.07 15.32
CA GLY A 29 17.27 5.66 14.02
C GLY A 29 17.53 6.84 13.09
N PHE A 30 16.66 7.85 13.08
CA PHE A 30 16.86 9.07 12.31
C PHE A 30 18.02 9.92 12.83
N ALA A 31 18.29 9.93 14.14
CA ALA A 31 19.42 10.67 14.68
C ALA A 31 20.76 9.96 14.44
N SER A 32 20.79 8.62 14.50
CA SER A 32 22.01 7.82 14.38
C SER A 32 22.28 7.27 12.97
N GLY A 33 21.35 7.41 12.04
CA GLY A 33 21.44 6.80 10.70
C GLY A 33 21.38 5.26 10.72
N ARG A 34 20.96 4.63 11.83
CA ARG A 34 20.96 3.17 12.00
C ARG A 34 19.56 2.58 11.84
N ILE A 35 19.47 1.45 11.16
CA ILE A 35 18.22 0.71 10.98
C ILE A 35 17.88 -0.06 12.28
N TRP A 36 16.59 -0.08 12.62
CA TRP A 36 16.06 -0.90 13.71
C TRP A 36 16.31 -2.40 13.47
N LYS A 37 16.84 -3.09 14.48
CA LYS A 37 17.20 -4.53 14.41
C LYS A 37 16.28 -5.44 15.22
N GLY A 38 15.22 -4.91 15.83
CA GLY A 38 14.29 -5.66 16.67
C GLY A 38 13.47 -6.72 15.91
N SER A 39 12.82 -7.60 16.66
CA SER A 39 12.00 -8.69 16.11
C SER A 39 10.79 -8.19 15.30
N SER A 40 10.29 -7.00 15.61
CA SER A 40 9.16 -6.37 14.90
C SER A 40 9.42 -6.17 13.39
N LYS A 41 10.68 -6.14 12.93
CA LYS A 41 11.03 -6.12 11.50
C LYS A 41 10.58 -7.36 10.72
N GLY A 42 10.27 -8.47 11.39
CA GLY A 42 9.66 -9.64 10.76
C GLY A 42 8.17 -9.44 10.43
N VAL A 43 7.51 -8.44 11.03
CA VAL A 43 6.10 -8.13 10.78
C VAL A 43 5.99 -7.17 9.60
N CYS A 44 5.07 -7.46 8.68
CA CYS A 44 4.80 -6.57 7.56
C CYS A 44 3.77 -5.49 7.92
N ALA A 45 4.07 -4.23 7.59
CA ALA A 45 3.09 -3.15 7.62
C ALA A 45 2.03 -3.37 6.55
N PRO A 46 0.76 -3.03 6.78
CA PRO A 46 -0.25 -3.16 5.73
C PRO A 46 -0.07 -2.14 4.59
N GLY A 47 0.50 -0.97 4.87
CA GLY A 47 0.74 0.10 3.90
C GLY A 47 2.11 0.06 3.24
N LEU A 48 2.34 0.99 2.33
CA LEU A 48 3.65 1.23 1.74
C LEU A 48 4.53 1.95 2.76
N ASN A 49 5.58 1.29 3.24
CA ASN A 49 6.54 1.80 4.22
C ASN A 49 7.89 1.11 4.02
N CYS A 50 8.95 1.85 3.76
CA CYS A 50 10.24 1.26 3.40
C CYS A 50 10.90 0.57 4.60
N TYR A 51 11.27 -0.71 4.47
CA TYR A 51 11.95 -1.44 5.56
C TYR A 51 13.40 -0.97 5.80
N SER A 52 14.02 -0.30 4.81
CA SER A 52 15.34 0.33 4.98
C SER A 52 15.26 1.73 5.61
N CYS A 53 14.06 2.25 5.90
CA CYS A 53 13.90 3.49 6.65
C CYS A 53 14.52 3.36 8.05
N PRO A 54 15.35 4.32 8.50
CA PRO A 54 15.95 4.30 9.84
C PRO A 54 14.88 4.34 10.95
N GLY A 55 13.75 5.00 10.71
CA GLY A 55 12.62 5.05 11.64
C GLY A 55 11.75 3.79 11.66
N ALA A 56 11.76 2.98 10.59
CA ALA A 56 10.82 1.89 10.43
C ALA A 56 11.11 0.73 11.40
N VAL A 57 10.09 0.35 12.17
CA VAL A 57 10.12 -0.81 13.08
C VAL A 57 9.45 -2.05 12.48
N VAL A 58 8.81 -1.92 11.32
CA VAL A 58 8.13 -2.98 10.56
C VAL A 58 8.64 -3.02 9.12
N SER A 59 8.30 -4.07 8.37
CA SER A 59 8.76 -4.27 6.99
C SER A 59 7.69 -3.92 5.97
N CYS A 60 8.12 -3.48 4.77
CA CYS A 60 7.24 -3.28 3.63
C CYS A 60 6.86 -4.64 3.02
N PRO A 61 5.57 -4.98 2.88
CA PRO A 61 5.16 -6.26 2.31
C PRO A 61 5.57 -6.41 0.85
N LEU A 62 5.58 -5.31 0.08
CA LEU A 62 5.98 -5.31 -1.32
C LEU A 62 7.50 -5.49 -1.49
N GLY A 63 8.29 -4.80 -0.67
CA GLY A 63 9.75 -4.97 -0.65
C GLY A 63 10.15 -6.37 -0.20
N SER A 64 9.48 -6.89 0.84
CA SER A 64 9.68 -8.25 1.32
C SER A 64 9.30 -9.31 0.28
N LEU A 65 8.22 -9.09 -0.49
CA LEU A 65 7.82 -9.97 -1.58
C LEU A 65 8.90 -10.02 -2.67
N GLN A 66 9.35 -8.87 -3.17
CA GLN A 66 10.39 -8.81 -4.20
C GLN A 66 11.68 -9.49 -3.72
N THR A 67 12.14 -9.18 -2.50
CA THR A 67 13.35 -9.80 -1.93
C THR A 67 13.19 -11.31 -1.70
N ALA A 68 11.98 -11.78 -1.40
CA ALA A 68 11.69 -13.20 -1.28
C ALA A 68 11.70 -13.90 -2.65
N LEU A 69 11.21 -13.23 -3.70
CA LEU A 69 11.25 -13.73 -5.07
C LEU A 69 12.68 -13.82 -5.63
N LEU A 70 13.58 -12.91 -5.25
CA LEU A 70 15.03 -13.03 -5.57
C LEU A 70 15.63 -14.35 -5.05
N SER A 71 15.12 -14.84 -3.94
CA SER A 71 15.56 -16.09 -3.31
C SER A 71 14.69 -17.29 -3.68
N SER A 72 13.70 -17.13 -4.57
CA SER A 72 12.67 -18.14 -4.85
C SER A 72 13.19 -19.40 -5.53
N LYS A 73 14.38 -19.35 -6.15
CA LYS A 73 15.09 -20.54 -6.65
C LYS A 73 15.27 -21.63 -5.58
N TYR A 74 15.20 -21.24 -4.28
CA TYR A 74 15.47 -22.13 -3.15
C TYR A 74 14.30 -22.26 -2.16
N LYS A 75 13.41 -21.23 -2.04
CA LYS A 75 12.30 -21.24 -1.07
C LYS A 75 11.11 -20.40 -1.54
N PHE A 76 9.92 -21.01 -1.57
CA PHE A 76 8.69 -20.31 -1.89
C PHE A 76 8.28 -19.34 -0.74
N PRO A 77 7.83 -18.11 -1.02
CA PRO A 77 7.58 -17.06 -0.02
C PRO A 77 6.21 -17.21 0.69
N TYR A 78 5.95 -18.35 1.31
CA TYR A 78 4.67 -18.67 1.97
C TYR A 78 4.23 -17.61 2.97
N TYR A 79 5.13 -17.16 3.84
CA TYR A 79 4.80 -16.20 4.90
C TYR A 79 4.34 -14.85 4.33
N ILE A 80 5.04 -14.31 3.33
CA ILE A 80 4.67 -13.03 2.71
C ILE A 80 3.36 -13.14 1.95
N LEU A 81 3.16 -14.22 1.20
CA LEU A 81 1.91 -14.44 0.50
C LEU A 81 0.75 -14.59 1.49
N GLY A 82 0.94 -15.33 2.57
CA GLY A 82 -0.04 -15.46 3.64
C GLY A 82 -0.38 -14.11 4.29
N THR A 83 0.61 -13.28 4.61
CA THR A 83 0.37 -11.94 5.20
C THR A 83 -0.34 -10.98 4.23
N LEU A 84 0.02 -10.97 2.95
CA LEU A 84 -0.67 -10.16 1.92
C LEU A 84 -2.12 -10.60 1.71
N LEU A 85 -2.37 -11.91 1.67
CA LEU A 85 -3.72 -12.48 1.59
C LEU A 85 -4.53 -12.12 2.81
N LEU A 86 -3.97 -12.26 4.03
CA LEU A 86 -4.63 -11.90 5.28
C LEU A 86 -5.08 -10.44 5.26
N MET A 87 -4.15 -9.53 5.01
CA MET A 87 -4.41 -8.09 4.95
C MET A 87 -5.43 -7.75 3.86
N GLY A 88 -5.31 -8.38 2.68
CA GLY A 88 -6.22 -8.19 1.56
C GLY A 88 -7.64 -8.64 1.87
N LEU A 89 -7.81 -9.83 2.46
CA LEU A 89 -9.12 -10.38 2.82
C LEU A 89 -9.81 -9.59 3.94
N PHE A 90 -9.07 -9.20 4.99
CA PHE A 90 -9.68 -8.46 6.09
C PHE A 90 -10.01 -7.03 5.70
N LEU A 91 -9.09 -6.31 5.10
CA LEU A 91 -9.16 -4.86 4.92
C LEU A 91 -9.28 -4.43 3.46
N GLY A 92 -8.80 -5.24 2.50
CA GLY A 92 -8.77 -4.83 1.10
C GLY A 92 -8.09 -3.47 0.91
N ARG A 93 -8.68 -2.59 0.12
CA ARG A 93 -8.16 -1.22 -0.12
C ARG A 93 -8.48 -0.22 1.00
N PHE A 94 -9.12 -0.63 2.08
CA PHE A 94 -9.20 0.17 3.32
C PHE A 94 -7.80 0.55 3.81
N ILE A 95 -6.84 -0.35 3.65
CA ILE A 95 -5.42 -0.09 3.93
C ILE A 95 -4.93 1.15 3.21
N CYS A 96 -5.25 1.27 1.91
CA CYS A 96 -4.86 2.44 1.11
C CYS A 96 -5.54 3.73 1.59
N GLY A 97 -6.77 3.61 2.11
CA GLY A 97 -7.56 4.74 2.61
C GLY A 97 -7.13 5.25 3.97
N PHE A 98 -6.77 4.36 4.89
CA PHE A 98 -6.62 4.66 6.31
C PHE A 98 -5.24 4.36 6.89
N LEU A 99 -4.49 3.39 6.35
CA LEU A 99 -3.28 2.88 6.98
C LEU A 99 -1.99 3.19 6.19
N CYS A 100 -2.10 3.71 4.96
CA CYS A 100 -0.94 3.98 4.13
C CYS A 100 -0.42 5.41 4.33
N PRO A 101 0.83 5.60 4.86
CA PRO A 101 1.41 6.93 5.06
C PRO A 101 1.59 7.71 3.75
N PHE A 102 2.02 7.04 2.69
CA PHE A 102 2.20 7.66 1.39
C PHE A 102 0.87 8.16 0.78
N GLY A 103 -0.25 7.52 1.15
CA GLY A 103 -1.59 8.00 0.79
C GLY A 103 -1.93 9.34 1.42
N LEU A 104 -1.47 9.62 2.65
CA LEU A 104 -1.65 10.91 3.31
C LEU A 104 -0.88 12.02 2.58
N ILE A 105 0.38 11.77 2.22
CA ILE A 105 1.23 12.72 1.48
C ILE A 105 0.54 13.15 0.17
N GLN A 106 0.04 12.19 -0.60
CA GLN A 106 -0.66 12.47 -1.86
C GLN A 106 -1.92 13.33 -1.67
N GLU A 107 -2.68 13.08 -0.60
CA GLU A 107 -3.87 13.89 -0.30
C GLU A 107 -3.55 15.31 0.14
N LEU A 108 -2.43 15.51 0.84
CA LEU A 108 -1.97 16.84 1.22
C LEU A 108 -1.50 17.62 -0.02
N LEU A 109 -0.72 17.00 -0.89
CA LEU A 109 -0.27 17.60 -2.15
C LEU A 109 -1.45 17.99 -3.06
N HIS A 110 -2.48 17.13 -3.13
CA HIS A 110 -3.65 17.41 -3.95
C HIS A 110 -4.51 18.58 -3.45
N LYS A 111 -4.29 19.09 -2.24
CA LYS A 111 -4.99 20.30 -1.75
C LYS A 111 -4.46 21.59 -2.36
N LEU A 112 -3.27 21.60 -2.97
CA LEU A 112 -2.73 22.78 -3.62
C LEU A 112 -3.69 23.26 -4.72
N PRO A 113 -3.94 24.56 -4.86
CA PRO A 113 -4.88 25.14 -5.83
C PRO A 113 -4.28 25.07 -7.24
N THR A 114 -4.50 23.96 -7.94
CA THR A 114 -4.01 23.71 -9.31
C THR A 114 -5.12 23.07 -10.13
N PRO A 115 -5.07 23.13 -11.47
CA PRO A 115 -6.03 22.43 -12.32
C PRO A 115 -6.02 20.94 -12.03
N LYS A 116 -7.19 20.34 -11.75
CA LYS A 116 -7.31 18.95 -11.34
C LYS A 116 -7.69 18.04 -12.51
N LEU A 117 -7.04 16.89 -12.58
CA LEU A 117 -7.33 15.87 -13.57
C LEU A 117 -8.75 15.33 -13.37
N LYS A 118 -9.63 15.60 -14.35
CA LYS A 118 -11.02 15.09 -14.36
C LYS A 118 -11.04 13.60 -14.71
N LYS A 119 -12.00 12.87 -14.14
CA LYS A 119 -12.24 11.46 -14.48
C LYS A 119 -12.79 11.35 -15.91
N ASN A 120 -12.21 10.47 -16.70
CA ASN A 120 -12.66 10.15 -18.05
C ASN A 120 -12.38 8.68 -18.39
N LYS A 121 -12.71 8.25 -19.61
CA LYS A 121 -12.43 6.87 -20.06
C LYS A 121 -10.92 6.58 -20.08
N ALA A 122 -10.08 7.55 -20.46
CA ALA A 122 -8.64 7.41 -20.51
C ALA A 122 -8.04 7.19 -19.11
N THR A 123 -8.44 7.97 -18.09
CA THR A 123 -7.96 7.78 -16.71
C THR A 123 -8.32 6.40 -16.18
N ARG A 124 -9.48 5.86 -16.57
CA ARG A 124 -9.88 4.48 -16.19
C ARG A 124 -8.98 3.43 -16.83
N VAL A 125 -8.62 3.58 -18.09
CA VAL A 125 -7.67 2.67 -18.75
C VAL A 125 -6.29 2.77 -18.09
N MET A 126 -5.84 3.98 -17.77
CA MET A 126 -4.58 4.19 -17.05
C MET A 126 -4.52 3.46 -15.69
N THR A 127 -5.65 3.17 -15.03
CA THR A 127 -5.63 2.38 -13.79
C THR A 127 -5.13 0.94 -13.99
N LEU A 128 -5.11 0.44 -15.22
CA LEU A 128 -4.54 -0.87 -15.55
C LEU A 128 -3.02 -0.90 -15.46
N LEU A 129 -2.35 0.26 -15.59
CA LEU A 129 -0.90 0.37 -15.55
C LEU A 129 -0.30 -0.25 -14.26
N LYS A 130 -0.96 -0.07 -13.12
CA LYS A 130 -0.49 -0.66 -11.85
C LYS A 130 -0.43 -2.19 -11.86
N TYR A 131 -1.30 -2.86 -12.65
CA TYR A 131 -1.28 -4.33 -12.80
C TYR A 131 -0.13 -4.75 -13.71
N VAL A 132 0.14 -3.99 -14.76
CA VAL A 132 1.32 -4.20 -15.62
C VAL A 132 2.59 -4.05 -14.81
N ILE A 133 2.70 -2.98 -14.02
CA ILE A 133 3.82 -2.76 -13.09
C ILE A 133 3.96 -3.90 -12.08
N LEU A 134 2.84 -4.38 -11.53
CA LEU A 134 2.84 -5.53 -10.60
C LEU A 134 3.43 -6.77 -11.26
N VAL A 135 2.97 -7.11 -12.45
CA VAL A 135 3.46 -8.31 -13.15
C VAL A 135 4.91 -8.15 -13.58
N LEU A 136 5.25 -7.06 -14.29
CA LEU A 136 6.59 -6.88 -14.85
C LEU A 136 7.63 -6.60 -13.78
N LEU A 137 7.43 -5.57 -12.93
CA LEU A 137 8.49 -5.08 -12.03
C LEU A 137 8.51 -5.78 -10.67
N VAL A 138 7.39 -6.36 -10.21
CA VAL A 138 7.34 -7.02 -8.90
C VAL A 138 7.50 -8.53 -9.02
N ILE A 139 7.10 -9.15 -10.14
CA ILE A 139 7.16 -10.61 -10.33
C ILE A 139 8.25 -10.98 -11.33
N VAL A 140 8.18 -10.51 -12.57
CA VAL A 140 9.07 -10.95 -13.66
C VAL A 140 10.52 -10.50 -13.39
N VAL A 141 10.76 -9.21 -13.15
CA VAL A 141 12.11 -8.68 -12.94
C VAL A 141 12.84 -9.35 -11.76
N PRO A 142 12.23 -9.52 -10.56
CA PRO A 142 12.91 -10.22 -9.47
C PRO A 142 13.28 -11.67 -9.80
N ILE A 143 12.45 -12.39 -10.54
CA ILE A 143 12.69 -13.81 -10.86
C ILE A 143 13.78 -13.97 -11.91
N PHE A 144 13.74 -13.18 -12.99
CA PHE A 144 14.64 -13.34 -14.14
C PHE A 144 15.94 -12.53 -14.03
N TYR A 145 15.88 -11.32 -13.48
CA TYR A 145 17.01 -10.39 -13.42
C TYR A 145 17.62 -10.27 -12.02
N SER A 146 17.13 -11.03 -11.04
CA SER A 146 17.63 -11.04 -9.67
C SER A 146 17.76 -9.64 -9.04
N ALA A 147 16.84 -8.72 -9.38
CA ALA A 147 16.80 -7.35 -8.87
C ALA A 147 15.38 -6.98 -8.41
N PRO A 148 15.19 -6.22 -7.32
CA PRO A 148 13.88 -5.79 -6.87
C PRO A 148 13.35 -4.64 -7.74
N GLY A 149 12.87 -4.95 -8.94
CA GLY A 149 12.60 -4.00 -10.02
C GLY A 149 11.77 -2.78 -9.63
N PHE A 150 10.65 -2.96 -8.94
CA PHE A 150 9.84 -1.81 -8.51
C PHE A 150 10.56 -0.97 -7.46
N CYS A 151 11.17 -1.59 -6.44
CA CYS A 151 11.88 -0.88 -5.38
C CYS A 151 13.11 -0.14 -5.93
N LYS A 152 13.84 -0.76 -6.88
CA LYS A 152 15.05 -0.22 -7.49
C LYS A 152 14.77 1.01 -8.36
N PHE A 153 13.70 0.97 -9.17
CA PHE A 153 13.50 1.97 -10.22
C PHE A 153 12.39 3.00 -9.95
N ILE A 154 11.31 2.63 -9.26
CA ILE A 154 10.11 3.47 -9.19
C ILE A 154 9.70 3.84 -7.75
N CYS A 155 9.97 3.01 -6.74
CA CYS A 155 9.37 3.17 -5.41
C CYS A 155 9.72 4.53 -4.76
N PRO A 156 8.74 5.45 -4.59
CA PRO A 156 8.97 6.75 -3.97
C PRO A 156 9.21 6.66 -2.47
N ALA A 157 8.58 5.68 -1.78
CA ALA A 157 8.80 5.48 -0.35
C ALA A 157 10.25 5.08 -0.03
N GLY A 158 10.87 4.24 -0.88
CA GLY A 158 12.28 3.89 -0.73
C GLY A 158 13.21 5.10 -0.84
N THR A 159 12.88 6.07 -1.67
CA THR A 159 13.68 7.30 -1.84
C THR A 159 13.44 8.27 -0.68
N VAL A 160 12.18 8.55 -0.32
CA VAL A 160 11.83 9.53 0.74
C VAL A 160 12.19 9.03 2.13
N GLU A 161 11.86 7.77 2.43
CA GLU A 161 11.95 7.23 3.80
C GLU A 161 13.33 6.65 4.12
N ALA A 162 14.07 6.18 3.11
CA ALA A 162 15.38 5.56 3.29
C ALA A 162 16.50 6.27 2.53
N GLY A 163 16.37 6.44 1.22
CA GLY A 163 17.42 6.99 0.38
C GLY A 163 17.91 8.35 0.85
N ILE A 164 17.02 9.33 0.90
CA ILE A 164 17.36 10.70 1.32
C ILE A 164 17.84 10.75 2.78
N PRO A 165 17.13 10.21 3.79
CA PRO A 165 17.60 10.30 5.17
C PRO A 165 18.94 9.63 5.42
N LEU A 166 19.17 8.43 4.87
CA LEU A 166 20.42 7.70 5.10
C LEU A 166 21.62 8.33 4.41
N THR A 167 21.45 8.86 3.20
CA THR A 167 22.55 9.56 2.49
C THR A 167 22.91 10.92 3.12
N LEU A 168 21.94 11.56 3.79
CA LEU A 168 22.21 12.79 4.56
C LEU A 168 22.96 12.49 5.88
N LEU A 169 22.67 11.35 6.51
CA LEU A 169 23.20 11.00 7.82
C LEU A 169 24.51 10.19 7.77
N GLN A 170 24.78 9.49 6.66
CA GLN A 170 25.96 8.63 6.52
C GLN A 170 26.82 9.10 5.33
N GLU A 171 28.01 9.61 5.64
CA GLU A 171 28.94 10.10 4.62
C GLU A 171 29.42 9.00 3.68
N GLN A 172 29.59 7.78 4.20
CA GLN A 172 29.94 6.60 3.38
C GLN A 172 28.91 6.30 2.30
N LEU A 173 27.63 6.47 2.58
CA LEU A 173 26.56 6.26 1.59
C LEU A 173 26.51 7.41 0.58
N ARG A 174 26.88 8.63 0.99
CA ARG A 174 26.94 9.79 0.11
C ARG A 174 28.01 9.61 -0.97
N SER A 175 29.18 9.06 -0.62
CA SER A 175 30.26 8.80 -1.58
C SER A 175 29.92 7.72 -2.62
N MET A 176 28.90 6.88 -2.35
CA MET A 176 28.45 5.81 -3.24
C MET A 176 27.28 6.24 -4.14
N LEU A 177 26.86 7.51 -4.12
CA LEU A 177 25.75 8.00 -4.94
C LEU A 177 26.14 7.99 -6.42
N GLY A 178 25.32 7.31 -7.23
CA GLY A 178 25.49 7.20 -8.67
C GLY A 178 24.25 7.68 -9.44
N PHE A 179 24.26 7.44 -10.74
CA PHE A 179 23.16 7.80 -11.65
C PHE A 179 21.79 7.29 -11.17
N LEU A 180 21.72 6.08 -10.62
CA LEU A 180 20.49 5.47 -10.18
C LEU A 180 19.79 6.25 -9.05
N PHE A 181 20.55 6.85 -8.15
CA PHE A 181 20.00 7.72 -7.10
C PHE A 181 19.38 8.97 -7.70
N GLY A 182 20.08 9.63 -8.63
CA GLY A 182 19.55 10.78 -9.38
C GLY A 182 18.26 10.45 -10.12
N TRP A 183 18.23 9.31 -10.81
CA TRP A 183 17.02 8.78 -11.44
C TRP A 183 15.86 8.64 -10.47
N LYS A 184 16.08 8.02 -9.31
CA LYS A 184 15.05 7.83 -8.30
C LYS A 184 14.53 9.14 -7.71
N VAL A 185 15.39 10.12 -7.51
CA VAL A 185 14.99 11.46 -7.09
C VAL A 185 14.12 12.12 -8.17
N ALA A 186 14.51 12.03 -9.44
CA ALA A 186 13.71 12.55 -10.55
C ALA A 186 12.33 11.88 -10.63
N VAL A 187 12.26 10.55 -10.51
CA VAL A 187 11.00 9.80 -10.47
C VAL A 187 10.15 10.20 -9.26
N LEU A 188 10.75 10.39 -8.08
CA LEU A 188 10.05 10.87 -6.90
C LEU A 188 9.42 12.23 -7.17
N LEU A 189 10.18 13.21 -7.68
CA LEU A 189 9.68 14.56 -7.99
C LEU A 189 8.55 14.51 -9.03
N ALA A 190 8.69 13.68 -10.07
CA ALA A 190 7.65 13.48 -11.07
C ALA A 190 6.36 12.90 -10.46
N ILE A 191 6.47 11.91 -9.55
CA ILE A 191 5.31 11.33 -8.85
C ILE A 191 4.66 12.37 -7.93
N LEU A 192 5.43 13.14 -7.17
CA LEU A 192 4.89 14.18 -6.29
C LEU A 192 4.17 15.26 -7.11
N ALA A 193 4.78 15.75 -8.19
CA ALA A 193 4.15 16.68 -9.11
C ALA A 193 2.86 16.12 -9.70
N PHE A 194 2.86 14.86 -10.17
CA PHE A 194 1.67 14.19 -10.68
C PHE A 194 0.56 14.10 -9.62
N CYS A 195 0.88 13.87 -8.35
CA CYS A 195 -0.09 13.81 -7.26
C CYS A 195 -0.72 15.18 -6.93
N ILE A 196 -0.11 16.29 -7.33
CA ILE A 196 -0.73 17.62 -7.23
C ILE A 196 -1.95 17.72 -8.15
N PHE A 197 -1.83 17.24 -9.38
CA PHE A 197 -2.89 17.29 -10.39
C PHE A 197 -3.90 16.13 -10.26
N ALA A 198 -3.42 14.91 -10.00
CA ALA A 198 -4.23 13.70 -9.91
C ALA A 198 -4.47 13.30 -8.45
N TYR A 199 -5.75 13.20 -8.04
CA TYR A 199 -6.08 12.69 -6.69
C TYR A 199 -5.55 11.28 -6.51
N ARG A 200 -4.63 11.12 -5.56
CA ARG A 200 -3.93 9.85 -5.28
C ARG A 200 -3.32 9.21 -6.54
N GLY A 201 -2.67 10.03 -7.38
CA GLY A 201 -2.14 9.63 -8.67
C GLY A 201 -1.26 8.38 -8.62
N PHE A 202 -0.32 8.30 -7.68
CA PHE A 202 0.52 7.11 -7.51
C PHE A 202 -0.31 5.86 -7.12
N CYS A 203 -1.18 5.96 -6.09
CA CYS A 203 -2.00 4.83 -5.64
C CYS A 203 -3.00 4.35 -6.70
N ARG A 204 -3.43 5.26 -7.59
CA ARG A 204 -4.43 5.01 -8.62
C ARG A 204 -3.84 4.33 -9.84
N PHE A 205 -2.64 4.73 -10.27
CA PHE A 205 -2.08 4.34 -11.55
C PHE A 205 -0.80 3.50 -11.46
N ILE A 206 0.02 3.66 -10.41
CA ILE A 206 1.38 3.13 -10.37
C ILE A 206 1.56 2.07 -9.27
N CYS A 207 0.91 2.22 -8.10
CA CYS A 207 1.20 1.41 -6.92
C CYS A 207 0.82 -0.08 -7.06
N PRO A 208 1.78 -1.02 -7.08
CA PRO A 208 1.48 -2.45 -7.22
C PRO A 208 0.84 -3.03 -5.96
N LEU A 209 1.11 -2.48 -4.77
CA LEU A 209 0.43 -2.90 -3.54
C LEU A 209 -1.07 -2.55 -3.61
N GLY A 210 -1.40 -1.39 -4.19
CA GLY A 210 -2.79 -1.01 -4.49
C GLY A 210 -3.44 -1.93 -5.53
N ALA A 211 -2.67 -2.49 -6.48
CA ALA A 211 -3.15 -3.51 -7.41
C ALA A 211 -3.45 -4.82 -6.68
N ILE A 212 -2.55 -5.31 -5.81
CA ILE A 212 -2.78 -6.53 -5.02
C ILE A 212 -4.06 -6.42 -4.20
N TYR A 213 -4.21 -5.36 -3.40
CA TYR A 213 -5.40 -5.18 -2.55
C TYR A 213 -6.70 -4.96 -3.35
N SER A 214 -6.62 -4.48 -4.59
CA SER A 214 -7.80 -4.31 -5.44
C SER A 214 -8.45 -5.62 -5.84
N PHE A 215 -7.70 -6.72 -5.93
CA PHE A 215 -8.27 -8.06 -6.19
C PHE A 215 -9.15 -8.53 -5.03
N PHE A 216 -8.77 -8.19 -3.79
CA PHE A 216 -9.51 -8.59 -2.59
C PHE A 216 -10.65 -7.64 -2.25
N GLN A 217 -10.65 -6.41 -2.81
CA GLN A 217 -11.66 -5.40 -2.53
C GLN A 217 -13.12 -5.89 -2.66
N PRO A 218 -13.50 -6.70 -3.66
CA PRO A 218 -14.89 -7.18 -3.79
C PRO A 218 -15.29 -8.23 -2.76
N ILE A 219 -14.34 -8.84 -2.05
CA ILE A 219 -14.54 -9.95 -1.10
C ILE A 219 -13.97 -9.66 0.30
N SER A 220 -13.47 -8.45 0.55
CA SER A 220 -12.92 -8.09 1.87
C SER A 220 -14.00 -8.14 2.96
N PHE A 221 -13.60 -8.51 4.19
CA PHE A 221 -14.50 -8.57 5.35
C PHE A 221 -15.02 -7.18 5.74
N LEU A 222 -14.11 -6.21 5.87
CA LEU A 222 -14.47 -4.83 6.18
C LEU A 222 -14.64 -4.01 4.90
N GLY A 223 -15.61 -3.11 4.91
CA GLY A 223 -15.77 -2.18 3.80
C GLY A 223 -17.04 -1.36 3.82
N ILE A 224 -17.12 -0.49 2.84
CA ILE A 224 -18.31 0.31 2.59
C ILE A 224 -19.32 -0.57 1.87
N GLN A 225 -20.56 -0.54 2.33
CA GLN A 225 -21.69 -1.24 1.71
C GLN A 225 -22.87 -0.31 1.52
N VAL A 226 -23.71 -0.66 0.58
CA VAL A 226 -24.96 0.04 0.27
C VAL A 226 -26.12 -0.79 0.77
N ASP A 227 -27.04 -0.17 1.48
CA ASP A 227 -28.32 -0.73 1.85
C ASP A 227 -29.27 -0.53 0.65
N GLU A 228 -29.56 -1.60 -0.05
CA GLU A 228 -30.35 -1.56 -1.28
C GLU A 228 -31.81 -1.11 -1.00
N ASP A 229 -32.34 -1.38 0.21
CA ASP A 229 -33.71 -1.00 0.59
C ASP A 229 -33.84 0.53 0.75
N LYS A 230 -32.73 1.23 1.06
CA LYS A 230 -32.69 2.69 1.22
C LYS A 230 -32.13 3.40 0.01
N CYS A 231 -31.56 2.68 -0.94
CA CYS A 231 -30.87 3.23 -2.08
C CYS A 231 -31.86 3.66 -3.18
N ILE A 232 -31.91 4.95 -3.50
CA ILE A 232 -32.73 5.51 -4.59
C ILE A 232 -32.01 5.54 -5.95
N HIS A 233 -30.86 4.87 -6.08
CA HIS A 233 -30.06 4.77 -7.31
C HIS A 233 -29.74 6.11 -7.99
N CYS A 234 -29.54 7.19 -7.21
CA CYS A 234 -29.25 8.55 -7.73
C CYS A 234 -27.81 8.76 -8.22
N ASP A 235 -26.92 7.78 -8.07
CA ASP A 235 -25.49 7.81 -8.43
C ASP A 235 -24.65 8.97 -7.85
N ALA A 236 -25.18 9.72 -6.87
CA ALA A 236 -24.46 10.81 -6.22
C ALA A 236 -23.12 10.33 -5.61
N CYS A 237 -23.08 9.12 -5.07
CA CYS A 237 -21.89 8.48 -4.51
C CYS A 237 -20.77 8.26 -5.55
N VAL A 238 -21.11 7.91 -6.81
CA VAL A 238 -20.16 7.69 -7.90
C VAL A 238 -19.74 9.02 -8.53
N ARG A 239 -20.67 9.94 -8.74
CA ARG A 239 -20.38 11.27 -9.32
C ARG A 239 -19.41 12.07 -8.45
N ASN A 240 -19.63 12.10 -7.13
CA ASN A 240 -18.78 12.83 -6.18
C ASN A 240 -17.50 12.08 -5.79
N CYS A 241 -17.35 10.80 -6.18
CA CYS A 241 -16.14 10.03 -5.86
C CYS A 241 -14.93 10.58 -6.64
N LYS A 242 -13.82 10.81 -5.95
CA LYS A 242 -12.56 11.28 -6.56
C LYS A 242 -11.76 10.16 -7.27
N MET A 243 -12.15 8.90 -7.05
CA MET A 243 -11.54 7.72 -7.69
C MET A 243 -12.34 7.27 -8.91
N ASP A 244 -11.73 6.47 -9.82
CA ASP A 244 -12.39 5.93 -11.03
C ASP A 244 -13.30 4.74 -10.74
N VAL A 245 -14.23 4.88 -9.80
CA VAL A 245 -15.16 3.81 -9.43
C VAL A 245 -16.35 3.76 -10.38
N LYS A 246 -16.85 2.54 -10.66
CA LYS A 246 -18.12 2.31 -11.38
C LYS A 246 -19.30 2.21 -10.42
N LYS A 247 -19.06 1.72 -9.20
CA LYS A 247 -20.03 1.58 -8.12
C LYS A 247 -19.33 1.66 -6.77
N VAL A 248 -20.10 1.85 -5.73
CA VAL A 248 -19.56 1.81 -4.35
C VAL A 248 -18.88 0.47 -4.11
N CYS A 249 -17.71 0.52 -3.47
CA CYS A 249 -16.88 -0.65 -3.19
C CYS A 249 -16.37 -1.43 -4.43
N ASP A 250 -16.23 -0.76 -5.56
CA ASP A 250 -15.53 -1.29 -6.74
C ASP A 250 -14.04 -1.55 -6.44
N ARG A 251 -13.34 -2.26 -7.35
CA ARG A 251 -11.90 -2.54 -7.23
C ARG A 251 -11.06 -1.28 -7.04
N GLU A 252 -11.47 -0.15 -7.61
CA GLU A 252 -10.77 1.13 -7.45
C GLU A 252 -11.18 1.90 -6.19
N CYS A 253 -12.16 1.46 -5.43
CA CYS A 253 -12.60 2.10 -4.20
C CYS A 253 -11.56 1.92 -3.08
N ILE A 254 -11.03 3.03 -2.54
CA ILE A 254 -10.12 3.06 -1.39
C ILE A 254 -10.83 3.09 -0.04
N GLN A 255 -12.13 2.92 -0.03
CA GLN A 255 -12.99 2.90 1.15
C GLN A 255 -12.89 4.13 2.05
N CYS A 256 -12.64 5.30 1.45
CA CYS A 256 -12.41 6.55 2.20
C CYS A 256 -13.63 7.09 2.96
N GLY A 257 -14.84 6.64 2.64
CA GLY A 257 -16.08 7.07 3.28
C GLY A 257 -16.66 8.41 2.78
N ASP A 258 -16.04 9.08 1.81
CA ASP A 258 -16.54 10.36 1.31
C ASP A 258 -17.94 10.23 0.71
N CYS A 259 -18.28 9.08 0.09
CA CYS A 259 -19.61 8.81 -0.46
C CYS A 259 -20.72 8.76 0.60
N ILE A 260 -20.41 8.41 1.85
CA ILE A 260 -21.37 8.38 2.96
C ILE A 260 -21.96 9.79 3.20
N LYS A 261 -21.12 10.83 3.05
CA LYS A 261 -21.52 12.23 3.27
C LYS A 261 -22.42 12.77 2.15
N HIS A 262 -22.37 12.15 0.97
CA HIS A 262 -23.10 12.59 -0.22
C HIS A 262 -24.33 11.73 -0.50
N CYS A 263 -24.66 10.78 0.37
CA CYS A 263 -25.85 9.94 0.23
C CYS A 263 -27.06 10.62 0.86
N PRO A 264 -28.08 11.01 0.08
CA PRO A 264 -29.24 11.72 0.60
C PRO A 264 -30.13 10.84 1.50
N THR A 265 -30.12 9.54 1.29
CA THR A 265 -30.94 8.56 2.03
C THR A 265 -30.19 7.81 3.10
N ASP A 266 -28.93 8.20 3.39
CA ASP A 266 -28.08 7.50 4.36
C ASP A 266 -27.93 5.98 4.09
N ALA A 267 -28.11 5.55 2.84
CA ALA A 267 -28.03 4.15 2.43
C ALA A 267 -26.62 3.56 2.50
N ILE A 268 -25.58 4.40 2.67
CA ILE A 268 -24.18 3.97 2.62
C ILE A 268 -23.58 3.97 4.03
N HIS A 269 -23.02 2.84 4.43
CA HIS A 269 -22.35 2.70 5.73
C HIS A 269 -21.08 1.87 5.64
N MET A 270 -20.22 2.00 6.63
CA MET A 270 -19.01 1.17 6.77
C MET A 270 -19.28 0.07 7.80
N GLY A 271 -18.85 -1.15 7.51
CA GLY A 271 -19.04 -2.27 8.41
C GLY A 271 -18.56 -3.60 7.83
N VAL A 272 -18.94 -4.68 8.49
CA VAL A 272 -18.71 -6.05 8.01
C VAL A 272 -19.64 -6.30 6.81
N ARG A 273 -19.07 -6.70 5.69
CA ARG A 273 -19.79 -6.81 4.43
C ARG A 273 -20.68 -8.06 4.37
N LYS A 274 -21.93 -7.85 3.98
CA LYS A 274 -22.82 -8.92 3.60
C LYS A 274 -22.50 -9.37 2.17
N LEU A 275 -21.97 -10.58 2.00
CA LEU A 275 -21.60 -11.15 0.69
C LEU A 275 -22.61 -12.21 0.25
N ASN A 276 -22.82 -12.32 -1.07
CA ASN A 276 -23.60 -13.41 -1.67
C ASN A 276 -22.91 -14.75 -1.41
N LYS A 277 -23.70 -15.86 -1.37
CA LYS A 277 -23.21 -17.22 -1.07
C LYS A 277 -21.91 -17.59 -1.82
N LYS A 278 -21.81 -17.34 -3.14
CA LYS A 278 -20.60 -17.60 -3.95
C LYS A 278 -19.38 -16.83 -3.48
N LYS A 279 -19.52 -15.53 -3.20
CA LYS A 279 -18.40 -14.69 -2.72
C LYS A 279 -18.00 -15.07 -1.29
N ARG A 280 -18.97 -15.45 -0.45
CA ARG A 280 -18.69 -15.91 0.91
C ARG A 280 -17.93 -17.24 0.91
N ALA A 281 -18.30 -18.18 0.05
CA ALA A 281 -17.56 -19.44 -0.12
C ALA A 281 -16.11 -19.18 -0.58
N LEU A 282 -15.90 -18.30 -1.57
CA LEU A 282 -14.57 -17.89 -2.00
C LEU A 282 -13.78 -17.22 -0.87
N GLN A 283 -14.41 -16.35 -0.08
CA GLN A 283 -13.78 -15.69 1.07
C GLN A 283 -13.32 -16.71 2.12
N ILE A 284 -14.13 -17.70 2.44
CA ILE A 284 -13.80 -18.75 3.40
C ILE A 284 -12.65 -19.62 2.85
N ALA A 285 -12.71 -20.05 1.58
CA ALA A 285 -11.66 -20.84 0.97
C ALA A 285 -10.31 -20.10 0.97
N LEU A 286 -10.30 -18.81 0.61
CA LEU A 286 -9.09 -17.99 0.66
C LEU A 286 -8.61 -17.75 2.10
N PHE A 287 -9.50 -17.67 3.07
CA PHE A 287 -9.14 -17.56 4.48
C PHE A 287 -8.43 -18.82 5.00
N VAL A 288 -8.97 -20.00 4.68
CA VAL A 288 -8.32 -21.30 5.00
C VAL A 288 -6.95 -21.38 4.33
N LEU A 289 -6.86 -21.03 3.05
CA LEU A 289 -5.58 -20.98 2.34
C LEU A 289 -4.59 -20.02 3.01
N THR A 290 -5.05 -18.86 3.45
CA THR A 290 -4.22 -17.86 4.15
C THR A 290 -3.64 -18.43 5.43
N ILE A 291 -4.44 -19.12 6.25
CA ILE A 291 -3.98 -19.75 7.49
C ILE A 291 -2.95 -20.84 7.17
N ALA A 292 -3.22 -21.69 6.18
CA ALA A 292 -2.28 -22.73 5.77
C ALA A 292 -0.93 -22.14 5.33
N LEU A 293 -0.95 -21.10 4.49
CA LEU A 293 0.28 -20.40 4.05
C LEU A 293 1.04 -19.75 5.19
N LEU A 294 0.35 -19.19 6.18
CA LEU A 294 0.99 -18.59 7.36
C LEU A 294 1.64 -19.66 8.24
N ILE A 295 0.94 -20.75 8.51
CA ILE A 295 1.48 -21.87 9.32
C ILE A 295 2.72 -22.46 8.63
N ILE A 296 2.63 -22.80 7.33
CA ILE A 296 3.76 -23.30 6.55
C ILE A 296 4.90 -22.28 6.53
N GLY A 297 4.57 -20.99 6.32
CA GLY A 297 5.55 -19.92 6.26
C GLY A 297 6.29 -19.69 7.57
N ILE A 298 5.62 -19.78 8.72
CA ILE A 298 6.23 -19.67 10.05
C ILE A 298 7.13 -20.89 10.33
N ASN A 299 6.64 -22.10 10.06
CA ASN A 299 7.41 -23.33 10.23
C ASN A 299 8.69 -23.35 9.38
N ASN A 300 8.63 -22.80 8.18
CA ASN A 300 9.78 -22.67 7.27
C ASN A 300 10.67 -21.45 7.59
N ARG A 301 10.57 -20.88 8.79
CA ARG A 301 11.32 -19.69 9.25
C ARG A 301 11.14 -18.44 8.40
N GLY A 302 10.05 -18.33 7.63
CA GLY A 302 9.79 -17.20 6.74
C GLY A 302 9.75 -15.85 7.46
N PHE A 303 9.27 -15.81 8.71
CA PHE A 303 9.33 -14.62 9.57
C PHE A 303 10.78 -14.17 9.82
N MET A 304 11.67 -15.12 10.14
CA MET A 304 13.08 -14.85 10.40
C MET A 304 13.82 -14.44 9.13
N ASP A 305 13.46 -15.01 7.98
CA ASP A 305 14.05 -14.66 6.69
C ASP A 305 13.74 -13.20 6.33
N ILE A 306 12.50 -12.76 6.55
CA ILE A 306 12.13 -11.36 6.35
C ILE A 306 12.88 -10.45 7.31
N ARG A 307 12.86 -10.76 8.60
CA ARG A 307 13.59 -9.98 9.60
C ARG A 307 15.06 -9.84 9.21
N ASN A 308 15.74 -10.95 8.90
CA ASN A 308 17.16 -10.96 8.54
C ASN A 308 17.48 -10.12 7.29
N LYS A 309 16.55 -10.01 6.34
CA LYS A 309 16.66 -9.13 5.17
C LYS A 309 16.37 -7.69 5.54
N ALA A 310 15.35 -7.44 6.36
CA ALA A 310 14.88 -6.11 6.72
C ALA A 310 15.80 -5.36 7.70
N ILE A 311 16.68 -6.04 8.42
CA ILE A 311 17.71 -5.43 9.28
C ILE A 311 18.98 -5.01 8.53
N LYS A 312 19.08 -5.32 7.24
CA LYS A 312 20.18 -4.91 6.37
C LYS A 312 19.75 -3.70 5.52
N ILE A 313 20.70 -2.80 5.25
CA ILE A 313 20.48 -1.68 4.33
C ILE A 313 20.31 -2.27 2.93
N CYS A 314 19.20 -1.95 2.28
CA CYS A 314 18.98 -2.33 0.89
C CYS A 314 19.48 -1.21 -0.04
N TYR A 315 20.71 -1.31 -0.50
CA TYR A 315 21.32 -0.33 -1.43
C TYR A 315 20.48 -0.16 -2.69
N GLU A 316 20.01 -1.25 -3.28
CA GLU A 316 19.15 -1.21 -4.47
C GLU A 316 17.82 -0.48 -4.23
N CYS A 317 17.20 -0.67 -3.05
CA CYS A 317 15.95 0.03 -2.71
C CYS A 317 16.15 1.55 -2.55
N MET A 318 17.35 1.97 -2.18
CA MET A 318 17.71 3.38 -2.05
C MET A 318 18.20 4.00 -3.35
N GLY A 319 18.57 3.19 -4.33
CA GLY A 319 19.17 3.64 -5.58
C GLY A 319 20.68 3.84 -5.48
N ILE A 320 21.33 3.13 -4.56
CA ILE A 320 22.79 3.10 -4.40
C ILE A 320 23.26 1.74 -4.92
N GLY A 321 24.08 1.72 -5.94
CA GLY A 321 24.59 0.49 -6.56
C GLY A 321 24.40 0.43 -8.05
#